data_11e6781fc44c3931cf38a6fe93532457
#
_entry.id   11e6781fc44c3931cf38a6fe93532457
#
_cell.length_a   1.000
_cell.length_b   1.000
_cell.length_c   1.000
_cell.angle_alpha   90.00
_cell.angle_beta   90.00
_cell.angle_gamma   90.00
#
_symmetry.space_group_name_H-M   'P 1'
#
loop_
_entity.id
_entity.type
_entity.pdbx_description
1 polymer ?
#
loop_
_entity_poly.entity_id
_entity_poly.type
_entity_poly.pdbx_seq_one_letter_code
_entity_poly.pdbx_strand_id
1 'polypeptide(L)'
;MQAQCSQCSTRIQVDDTKVPDRPFKVRCPKCQAVMTLPGREADSPPAPEAEPPASALEAPPPPSPAALARRERAQAGANDALIALSGPASTALQAALVTLGFNVDAVDDIEEGARLVEQGVYEVAVTARTPPERGKPETLAQRMLRLPPDARRRVFVILVGEEFRTADGTQAWAAQADLVVNPADAGRCEHLIRSTMAERKRLYQPLVDARRRIESE
;
A
#
# COMPACT_ATOMS: atom_id res chain seq x y z
N MET A 1 -20.14 -6.42 -45.13
CA MET A 1 -20.03 -5.39 -44.07
C MET A 1 -18.64 -4.81 -44.00
N GLN A 2 -18.50 -3.58 -43.47
CA GLN A 2 -17.18 -2.96 -43.29
C GLN A 2 -16.90 -2.77 -41.79
N ALA A 3 -15.71 -3.10 -41.39
CA ALA A 3 -15.24 -2.92 -40.01
C ALA A 3 -13.91 -2.16 -39.99
N GLN A 4 -13.64 -1.43 -38.91
CA GLN A 4 -12.40 -0.70 -38.74
C GLN A 4 -11.57 -1.35 -37.62
N CYS A 5 -10.28 -1.58 -37.87
CA CYS A 5 -9.39 -2.16 -36.89
C CYS A 5 -9.12 -1.16 -35.76
N SER A 6 -9.37 -1.57 -34.51
CA SER A 6 -9.11 -0.76 -33.29
C SER A 6 -7.63 -0.46 -33.03
N GLN A 7 -6.71 -1.25 -33.61
CA GLN A 7 -5.27 -1.10 -33.38
C GLN A 7 -4.56 -0.26 -34.43
N CYS A 8 -5.01 -0.29 -35.69
CA CYS A 8 -4.32 0.41 -36.80
C CYS A 8 -5.26 1.21 -37.69
N SER A 9 -6.54 1.35 -37.34
CA SER A 9 -7.58 2.08 -38.08
C SER A 9 -7.78 1.67 -39.52
N THR A 10 -7.26 0.51 -39.94
CA THR A 10 -7.41 0.00 -41.29
C THR A 10 -8.85 -0.52 -41.49
N ARG A 11 -9.45 -0.15 -42.61
CA ARG A 11 -10.79 -0.65 -43.01
C ARG A 11 -10.66 -2.07 -43.55
N ILE A 12 -11.48 -2.96 -43.03
CA ILE A 12 -11.53 -4.38 -43.41
C ILE A 12 -12.93 -4.62 -44.02
N GLN A 13 -12.97 -5.14 -45.25
CA GLN A 13 -14.21 -5.59 -45.87
C GLN A 13 -14.39 -7.08 -45.57
N VAL A 14 -15.56 -7.45 -45.07
CA VAL A 14 -15.95 -8.85 -44.85
C VAL A 14 -17.14 -9.15 -45.74
N ASP A 15 -17.02 -10.24 -46.52
CA ASP A 15 -18.11 -10.69 -47.40
C ASP A 15 -19.33 -11.11 -46.58
N ASP A 16 -20.45 -10.50 -46.85
CA ASP A 16 -21.72 -10.73 -46.13
C ASP A 16 -22.23 -12.18 -46.24
N THR A 17 -21.79 -12.90 -47.27
CA THR A 17 -22.11 -14.33 -47.42
C THR A 17 -21.36 -15.27 -46.51
N LYS A 18 -20.28 -14.79 -45.87
CA LYS A 18 -19.42 -15.55 -44.95
C LYS A 18 -19.59 -15.13 -43.50
N VAL A 19 -20.50 -14.21 -43.21
CA VAL A 19 -20.77 -13.74 -41.85
C VAL A 19 -21.70 -14.72 -41.15
N PRO A 20 -21.26 -15.39 -40.05
CA PRO A 20 -22.12 -16.27 -39.28
C PRO A 20 -23.10 -15.46 -38.41
N ASP A 21 -24.17 -16.11 -37.95
CA ASP A 21 -25.18 -15.48 -37.09
C ASP A 21 -24.66 -15.14 -35.68
N ARG A 22 -23.50 -15.69 -35.30
CA ARG A 22 -22.86 -15.46 -33.98
C ARG A 22 -21.66 -14.54 -34.11
N PRO A 23 -21.27 -13.82 -33.03
CA PRO A 23 -20.06 -13.03 -33.03
C PRO A 23 -18.83 -13.88 -33.42
N PHE A 24 -18.03 -13.38 -34.36
CA PHE A 24 -16.88 -14.10 -34.90
C PHE A 24 -15.60 -13.29 -34.86
N LYS A 25 -14.45 -13.97 -34.82
CA LYS A 25 -13.16 -13.35 -34.75
C LYS A 25 -12.50 -13.19 -36.13
N VAL A 26 -12.02 -11.97 -36.42
CA VAL A 26 -11.31 -11.66 -37.66
C VAL A 26 -9.91 -11.12 -37.31
N ARG A 27 -8.91 -11.51 -38.11
CA ARG A 27 -7.55 -10.96 -37.98
C ARG A 27 -7.34 -9.81 -38.98
N CYS A 28 -6.81 -8.71 -38.48
CA CYS A 28 -6.47 -7.58 -39.33
C CYS A 28 -5.32 -7.96 -40.30
N PRO A 29 -5.46 -7.74 -41.62
CA PRO A 29 -4.42 -8.09 -42.56
C PRO A 29 -3.16 -7.21 -42.45
N LYS A 30 -3.25 -6.03 -41.80
CA LYS A 30 -2.15 -5.10 -41.64
C LYS A 30 -1.38 -5.30 -40.36
N CYS A 31 -2.05 -5.46 -39.21
CA CYS A 31 -1.38 -5.54 -37.89
C CYS A 31 -1.60 -6.89 -37.19
N GLN A 32 -2.31 -7.84 -37.83
CA GLN A 32 -2.63 -9.18 -37.32
C GLN A 32 -3.40 -9.21 -35.99
N ALA A 33 -3.84 -8.06 -35.47
CA ALA A 33 -4.69 -7.99 -34.30
C ALA A 33 -6.01 -8.73 -34.52
N VAL A 34 -6.45 -9.50 -33.52
CA VAL A 34 -7.71 -10.23 -33.55
C VAL A 34 -8.80 -9.32 -32.99
N MET A 35 -9.87 -9.13 -33.76
CA MET A 35 -11.05 -8.39 -33.32
C MET A 35 -12.30 -9.27 -33.44
N THR A 36 -13.27 -9.05 -32.58
CA THR A 36 -14.57 -9.73 -32.63
C THR A 36 -15.56 -8.82 -33.30
N LEU A 37 -16.20 -9.33 -34.35
CA LEU A 37 -17.25 -8.64 -35.07
C LEU A 37 -18.63 -9.26 -34.75
N PRO A 38 -19.71 -8.45 -34.71
CA PRO A 38 -21.05 -8.96 -34.48
C PRO A 38 -21.52 -9.82 -35.67
N GLY A 39 -22.31 -10.84 -35.39
CA GLY A 39 -22.96 -11.67 -36.39
C GLY A 39 -24.22 -11.01 -37.00
N ARG A 40 -24.91 -11.74 -37.92
CA ARG A 40 -26.05 -11.23 -38.69
C ARG A 40 -27.33 -10.94 -37.88
N GLU A 41 -27.50 -11.58 -36.69
CA GLU A 41 -28.66 -11.37 -35.81
C GLU A 41 -28.64 -10.07 -34.99
N ALA A 42 -27.62 -9.22 -35.14
CA ALA A 42 -27.47 -7.99 -34.34
C ALA A 42 -28.23 -6.77 -34.94
N ASP A 43 -29.07 -6.96 -35.95
CA ASP A 43 -29.82 -5.86 -36.59
C ASP A 43 -31.27 -5.71 -36.05
N SER A 44 -31.60 -6.35 -34.95
CA SER A 44 -32.80 -5.98 -34.18
C SER A 44 -32.41 -4.88 -33.19
N PRO A 45 -33.19 -3.76 -33.09
CA PRO A 45 -32.90 -2.73 -32.11
C PRO A 45 -32.88 -3.39 -30.70
N PRO A 46 -31.82 -3.24 -29.95
CA PRO A 46 -31.80 -3.80 -28.61
C PRO A 46 -32.94 -3.17 -27.82
N ALA A 47 -33.82 -4.01 -27.27
CA ALA A 47 -34.61 -3.61 -26.12
C ALA A 47 -33.61 -2.99 -25.11
N PRO A 48 -33.96 -1.91 -24.40
CA PRO A 48 -33.06 -1.30 -23.48
C PRO A 48 -32.61 -2.37 -22.48
N GLU A 49 -31.46 -2.99 -22.76
CA GLU A 49 -30.74 -3.73 -21.77
C GLU A 49 -30.45 -2.68 -20.67
N ALA A 50 -31.07 -2.92 -19.53
CA ALA A 50 -30.68 -2.24 -18.33
C ALA A 50 -29.16 -2.30 -18.28
N GLU A 51 -28.51 -1.14 -18.37
CA GLU A 51 -27.07 -0.99 -18.12
C GLU A 51 -26.79 -1.83 -16.87
N PRO A 52 -25.81 -2.76 -16.90
CA PRO A 52 -25.39 -3.38 -15.66
C PRO A 52 -25.08 -2.21 -14.73
N PRO A 53 -25.66 -2.17 -13.51
CA PRO A 53 -25.50 -1.02 -12.64
C PRO A 53 -24.01 -0.70 -12.65
N ALA A 54 -23.68 0.51 -13.09
CA ALA A 54 -22.32 1.04 -13.11
C ALA A 54 -21.73 0.56 -11.83
N SER A 55 -20.66 -0.25 -11.91
CA SER A 55 -20.04 -0.94 -10.80
C SER A 55 -20.15 0.00 -9.60
N ALA A 56 -21.13 -0.28 -8.75
CA ALA A 56 -21.30 0.47 -7.53
C ALA A 56 -19.92 0.35 -6.92
N LEU A 57 -19.19 1.46 -6.86
CA LEU A 57 -18.03 1.60 -6.01
C LEU A 57 -18.58 1.14 -4.67
N GLU A 58 -18.36 -0.13 -4.36
CA GLU A 58 -18.80 -0.72 -3.10
C GLU A 58 -18.27 0.25 -2.05
N ALA A 59 -19.20 0.93 -1.40
CA ALA A 59 -18.83 1.85 -0.36
C ALA A 59 -17.93 1.06 0.59
N PRO A 60 -16.74 1.56 0.92
CA PRO A 60 -15.81 0.79 1.74
C PRO A 60 -16.57 0.28 2.95
N PRO A 61 -16.39 -0.99 3.36
CA PRO A 61 -17.12 -1.58 4.46
C PRO A 61 -17.01 -0.65 5.68
N PRO A 62 -18.06 -0.53 6.49
CA PRO A 62 -18.05 0.34 7.66
C PRO A 62 -16.82 -0.03 8.52
N PRO A 63 -16.10 0.96 9.05
CA PRO A 63 -14.89 0.71 9.83
C PRO A 63 -15.22 -0.21 11.00
N SER A 64 -14.37 -1.20 11.25
CA SER A 64 -14.53 -2.09 12.39
C SER A 64 -14.49 -1.30 13.71
N PRO A 65 -15.12 -1.80 14.79
CA PRO A 65 -15.04 -1.14 16.10
C PRO A 65 -13.60 -0.85 16.54
N ALA A 66 -12.65 -1.75 16.22
CA ALA A 66 -11.23 -1.56 16.45
C ALA A 66 -10.66 -0.39 15.65
N ALA A 67 -11.06 -0.22 14.38
CA ALA A 67 -10.62 0.89 13.55
C ALA A 67 -11.16 2.24 14.05
N LEU A 68 -12.39 2.27 14.57
CA LEU A 68 -12.97 3.47 15.21
C LEU A 68 -12.20 3.84 16.47
N ALA A 69 -11.94 2.87 17.37
CA ALA A 69 -11.17 3.09 18.58
C ALA A 69 -9.75 3.60 18.30
N ARG A 70 -9.08 3.08 17.23
CA ARG A 70 -7.77 3.59 16.79
C ARG A 70 -7.85 5.05 16.33
N ARG A 71 -8.88 5.42 15.55
CA ARG A 71 -9.08 6.81 15.11
C ARG A 71 -9.33 7.76 16.27
N GLU A 72 -10.11 7.33 17.23
CA GLU A 72 -10.38 8.11 18.45
C GLU A 72 -9.10 8.33 19.27
N ARG A 73 -8.25 7.28 19.43
CA ARG A 73 -6.94 7.41 20.09
C ARG A 73 -6.03 8.37 19.35
N ALA A 74 -5.95 8.27 18.03
CA ALA A 74 -5.14 9.18 17.20
C ALA A 74 -5.60 10.65 17.32
N GLN A 75 -6.93 10.89 17.35
CA GLN A 75 -7.50 12.23 17.57
C GLN A 75 -7.23 12.75 18.98
N ALA A 76 -7.17 11.87 19.97
CA ALA A 76 -6.77 12.22 21.34
C ALA A 76 -5.27 12.48 21.51
N GLY A 77 -4.47 12.37 20.45
CA GLY A 77 -3.02 12.55 20.49
C GLY A 77 -2.29 11.38 21.15
N ALA A 78 -2.90 10.20 21.17
CA ALA A 78 -2.27 9.00 21.68
C ALA A 78 -1.12 8.56 20.75
N ASN A 79 -0.02 8.12 21.37
CA ASN A 79 1.12 7.56 20.67
C ASN A 79 0.79 6.11 20.28
N ASP A 80 0.48 5.85 19.02
CA ASP A 80 0.17 4.50 18.54
C ASP A 80 1.34 3.92 17.74
N ALA A 81 1.66 2.65 17.99
CA ALA A 81 2.70 1.89 17.29
C ALA A 81 2.12 0.62 16.66
N LEU A 82 2.55 0.32 15.44
CA LEU A 82 2.19 -0.88 14.69
C LEU A 82 3.36 -1.86 14.70
N ILE A 83 3.10 -3.12 15.02
CA ILE A 83 4.08 -4.20 14.86
C ILE A 83 3.54 -5.23 13.88
N ALA A 84 4.19 -5.33 12.72
CA ALA A 84 3.96 -6.37 11.71
C ALA A 84 5.19 -7.29 11.67
N LEU A 85 5.37 -8.03 12.75
CA LEU A 85 6.50 -8.91 12.97
C LEU A 85 6.06 -10.07 13.87
N SER A 86 6.50 -11.28 13.60
CA SER A 86 6.24 -12.46 14.41
C SER A 86 7.49 -12.92 15.16
N GLY A 87 7.28 -13.76 16.18
CA GLY A 87 8.35 -14.40 16.94
C GLY A 87 8.86 -13.59 18.15
N PRO A 88 9.95 -14.05 18.80
CA PRO A 88 10.44 -13.48 20.07
C PRO A 88 10.82 -12.01 19.99
N ALA A 89 11.36 -11.56 18.85
CA ALA A 89 11.72 -10.16 18.64
C ALA A 89 10.49 -9.25 18.66
N SER A 90 9.34 -9.71 18.15
CA SER A 90 8.06 -8.98 18.20
C SER A 90 7.66 -8.71 19.65
N THR A 91 7.63 -9.75 20.49
CA THR A 91 7.27 -9.60 21.92
C THR A 91 8.21 -8.66 22.65
N ALA A 92 9.52 -8.74 22.40
CA ALA A 92 10.51 -7.88 23.02
C ALA A 92 10.35 -6.41 22.62
N LEU A 93 10.14 -6.14 21.31
CA LEU A 93 9.92 -4.78 20.81
C LEU A 93 8.57 -4.22 21.25
N GLN A 94 7.54 -5.05 21.35
CA GLN A 94 6.26 -4.66 21.93
C GLN A 94 6.41 -4.19 23.37
N ALA A 95 7.11 -4.95 24.21
CA ALA A 95 7.39 -4.56 25.59
C ALA A 95 8.17 -3.23 25.68
N ALA A 96 9.18 -3.05 24.83
CA ALA A 96 9.95 -1.80 24.77
C ALA A 96 9.06 -0.60 24.39
N LEU A 97 8.21 -0.74 23.37
CA LEU A 97 7.30 0.33 22.94
C LEU A 97 6.24 0.66 23.99
N VAL A 98 5.68 -0.34 24.66
CA VAL A 98 4.74 -0.14 25.78
C VAL A 98 5.44 0.63 26.93
N THR A 99 6.68 0.29 27.28
CA THR A 99 7.47 1.02 28.27
C THR A 99 7.73 2.48 27.88
N LEU A 100 7.82 2.76 26.58
CA LEU A 100 7.95 4.11 26.02
C LEU A 100 6.61 4.88 25.95
N GLY A 101 5.51 4.28 26.36
CA GLY A 101 4.19 4.90 26.41
C GLY A 101 3.38 4.79 25.12
N PHE A 102 3.73 3.85 24.23
CA PHE A 102 2.97 3.58 23.02
C PHE A 102 1.84 2.57 23.27
N ASN A 103 0.71 2.82 22.63
CA ASN A 103 -0.30 1.77 22.43
C ASN A 103 0.14 0.92 21.23
N VAL A 104 0.32 -0.37 21.43
CA VAL A 104 0.87 -1.25 20.40
C VAL A 104 -0.21 -2.13 19.82
N ASP A 105 -0.43 -1.99 18.50
CA ASP A 105 -1.27 -2.89 17.72
C ASP A 105 -0.35 -3.90 16.98
N ALA A 106 -0.50 -5.18 17.26
CA ALA A 106 0.18 -6.24 16.54
C ALA A 106 -0.74 -6.75 15.42
N VAL A 107 -0.18 -6.89 14.22
CA VAL A 107 -0.88 -7.43 13.04
C VAL A 107 -0.04 -8.53 12.41
N ASP A 108 -0.69 -9.63 12.06
CA ASP A 108 -0.06 -10.74 11.35
C ASP A 108 -0.23 -10.58 9.83
N ASP A 109 -1.25 -9.83 9.40
CA ASP A 109 -1.53 -9.58 7.99
C ASP A 109 -0.83 -8.31 7.50
N ILE A 110 0.03 -8.47 6.50
CA ILE A 110 0.78 -7.39 5.85
C ILE A 110 -0.16 -6.40 5.15
N GLU A 111 -1.24 -6.87 4.55
CA GLU A 111 -2.24 -6.03 3.88
C GLU A 111 -2.97 -5.13 4.88
N GLU A 112 -3.38 -5.68 6.01
CA GLU A 112 -3.98 -4.91 7.10
C GLU A 112 -2.98 -3.90 7.65
N GLY A 113 -1.75 -4.31 7.92
CA GLY A 113 -0.68 -3.44 8.40
C GLY A 113 -0.42 -2.27 7.45
N ALA A 114 -0.33 -2.52 6.15
CA ALA A 114 -0.12 -1.49 5.14
C ALA A 114 -1.26 -0.48 5.10
N ARG A 115 -2.50 -0.96 5.10
CA ARG A 115 -3.69 -0.10 5.13
C ARG A 115 -3.73 0.79 6.39
N LEU A 116 -3.36 0.26 7.53
CA LEU A 116 -3.32 1.00 8.78
C LEU A 116 -2.26 2.10 8.77
N VAL A 117 -1.07 1.83 8.22
CA VAL A 117 -0.02 2.84 8.05
C VAL A 117 -0.44 3.93 7.05
N GLU A 118 -1.08 3.56 5.94
CA GLU A 118 -1.59 4.52 4.95
C GLU A 118 -2.67 5.46 5.52
N GLN A 119 -3.43 5.00 6.50
CA GLN A 119 -4.40 5.84 7.22
C GLN A 119 -3.74 6.89 8.12
N GLY A 120 -2.42 6.84 8.31
CA GLY A 120 -1.65 7.83 9.05
C GLY A 120 -1.89 7.84 10.56
N VAL A 121 -2.36 6.73 11.12
CA VAL A 121 -2.74 6.60 12.54
C VAL A 121 -1.52 6.32 13.43
N TYR A 122 -0.45 5.74 12.88
CA TYR A 122 0.69 5.27 13.67
C TYR A 122 1.89 6.22 13.59
N GLU A 123 2.51 6.48 14.74
CA GLU A 123 3.77 7.21 14.85
C GLU A 123 4.98 6.27 14.66
N VAL A 124 4.87 5.01 15.07
CA VAL A 124 5.92 3.99 14.93
C VAL A 124 5.40 2.79 14.15
N ALA A 125 6.20 2.29 13.23
CA ALA A 125 5.94 1.04 12.52
C ALA A 125 7.16 0.12 12.59
N VAL A 126 6.96 -1.09 13.10
CA VAL A 126 7.97 -2.15 13.19
C VAL A 126 7.63 -3.26 12.21
N THR A 127 8.55 -3.63 11.35
CA THR A 127 8.36 -4.73 10.42
C THR A 127 9.67 -5.44 10.09
N ALA A 128 9.57 -6.69 9.64
CA ALA A 128 10.73 -7.41 9.14
C ALA A 128 11.21 -6.83 7.80
N ARG A 129 12.52 -6.85 7.58
CA ARG A 129 13.05 -6.72 6.23
C ARG A 129 12.86 -8.06 5.53
N THR A 130 11.97 -8.08 4.56
CA THR A 130 11.82 -9.21 3.65
C THR A 130 12.27 -8.77 2.27
N PRO A 131 13.25 -9.43 1.65
CA PRO A 131 13.66 -9.09 0.29
C PRO A 131 12.48 -9.30 -0.68
N PRO A 132 12.37 -8.48 -1.74
CA PRO A 132 11.33 -8.65 -2.74
C PRO A 132 11.51 -9.97 -3.47
N GLU A 133 10.53 -10.85 -3.39
CA GLU A 133 10.48 -12.10 -4.13
C GLU A 133 9.55 -11.97 -5.34
N ARG A 134 10.03 -12.44 -6.52
CA ARG A 134 9.18 -12.45 -7.73
C ARG A 134 7.92 -13.27 -7.49
N GLY A 135 6.76 -12.63 -7.75
CA GLY A 135 5.45 -13.30 -7.65
C GLY A 135 4.84 -13.33 -6.24
N LYS A 136 5.53 -12.79 -5.23
CA LYS A 136 4.94 -12.60 -3.90
C LYS A 136 4.38 -11.17 -3.73
N PRO A 137 3.36 -11.00 -2.88
CA PRO A 137 2.83 -9.69 -2.56
C PRO A 137 3.92 -8.80 -1.94
N GLU A 138 3.74 -7.51 -2.10
CA GLU A 138 4.63 -6.50 -1.60
C GLU A 138 4.68 -6.51 -0.05
N THR A 139 5.87 -6.39 0.52
CA THR A 139 6.04 -6.36 1.99
C THR A 139 5.59 -5.02 2.56
N LEU A 140 5.26 -4.98 3.86
CA LEU A 140 4.92 -3.72 4.54
C LEU A 140 6.04 -2.68 4.41
N ALA A 141 7.30 -3.11 4.55
CA ALA A 141 8.46 -2.23 4.35
C ALA A 141 8.44 -1.57 2.96
N GLN A 142 8.21 -2.35 1.89
CA GLN A 142 8.12 -1.83 0.52
C GLN A 142 6.97 -0.85 0.34
N ARG A 143 5.81 -1.13 0.92
CA ARG A 143 4.66 -0.21 0.88
C ARG A 143 4.95 1.09 1.61
N MET A 144 5.60 1.04 2.77
CA MET A 144 6.00 2.25 3.50
C MET A 144 6.95 3.13 2.68
N LEU A 145 7.83 2.55 1.86
CA LEU A 145 8.70 3.31 0.97
C LEU A 145 7.96 4.06 -0.14
N ARG A 146 6.75 3.63 -0.48
CA ARG A 146 5.90 4.28 -1.50
C ARG A 146 4.95 5.32 -0.92
N LEU A 147 4.91 5.47 0.38
CA LEU A 147 4.10 6.53 0.99
C LEU A 147 4.52 7.91 0.46
N PRO A 148 3.57 8.84 0.28
CA PRO A 148 3.91 10.22 0.02
C PRO A 148 4.90 10.75 1.06
N PRO A 149 5.84 11.64 0.67
CA PRO A 149 6.90 12.10 1.58
C PRO A 149 6.38 12.62 2.92
N ASP A 150 5.25 13.30 2.94
CA ASP A 150 4.65 13.82 4.16
C ASP A 150 4.10 12.72 5.08
N ALA A 151 3.48 11.69 4.52
CA ALA A 151 3.03 10.53 5.29
C ALA A 151 4.22 9.73 5.81
N ARG A 152 5.25 9.48 4.94
CA ARG A 152 6.45 8.74 5.34
C ARG A 152 7.22 9.42 6.48
N ARG A 153 7.29 10.75 6.47
CA ARG A 153 7.97 11.53 7.53
C ARG A 153 7.25 11.50 8.87
N ARG A 154 5.99 11.14 8.92
CA ARG A 154 5.22 11.02 10.18
C ARG A 154 5.49 9.71 10.90
N VAL A 155 5.86 8.65 10.16
CA VAL A 155 6.05 7.31 10.70
C VAL A 155 7.53 7.06 10.99
N PHE A 156 7.86 6.69 12.22
CA PHE A 156 9.18 6.20 12.61
C PHE A 156 9.27 4.71 12.25
N VAL A 157 10.13 4.36 11.32
CA VAL A 157 10.22 2.99 10.77
C VAL A 157 11.38 2.24 11.39
N ILE A 158 11.05 1.12 12.04
CA ILE A 158 12.02 0.16 12.58
C ILE A 158 12.00 -1.09 11.69
N LEU A 159 13.14 -1.41 11.06
CA LEU A 159 13.31 -2.65 10.31
C LEU A 159 14.09 -3.67 11.15
N VAL A 160 13.55 -4.90 11.21
CA VAL A 160 14.14 -6.01 11.93
C VAL A 160 14.64 -7.04 10.94
N GLY A 161 15.90 -7.47 11.07
CA GLY A 161 16.52 -8.47 10.20
C GLY A 161 17.83 -8.99 10.76
N GLU A 162 18.13 -10.26 10.52
CA GLU A 162 19.37 -10.91 10.99
C GLU A 162 20.63 -10.33 10.33
N GLU A 163 20.50 -9.78 9.13
CA GLU A 163 21.56 -9.13 8.37
C GLU A 163 21.96 -7.76 8.97
N PHE A 164 21.15 -7.19 9.83
CA PHE A 164 21.42 -5.88 10.39
C PHE A 164 22.34 -5.94 11.60
N ARG A 165 23.21 -4.95 11.67
CA ARG A 165 23.84 -4.55 12.91
C ARG A 165 22.96 -3.49 13.58
N THR A 166 22.51 -3.76 14.79
CA THR A 166 21.61 -2.88 15.53
C THR A 166 22.16 -1.46 15.62
N ALA A 167 21.33 -0.48 15.32
CA ALA A 167 21.65 0.96 15.30
C ALA A 167 22.73 1.38 14.27
N ASP A 168 23.00 0.57 13.25
CA ASP A 168 23.88 0.97 12.15
C ASP A 168 23.17 2.00 11.24
N GLY A 169 23.59 3.26 11.33
CA GLY A 169 22.99 4.36 10.58
C GLY A 169 23.18 4.22 9.07
N THR A 170 24.27 3.59 8.59
CA THR A 170 24.51 3.35 7.16
C THR A 170 23.53 2.33 6.62
N GLN A 171 23.31 1.24 7.35
CA GLN A 171 22.33 0.22 7.00
C GLN A 171 20.90 0.76 7.07
N ALA A 172 20.57 1.56 8.10
CA ALA A 172 19.29 2.21 8.22
C ALA A 172 19.03 3.14 7.04
N TRP A 173 19.99 3.97 6.66
CA TRP A 173 19.88 4.86 5.51
C TRP A 173 19.69 4.08 4.20
N ALA A 174 20.50 3.05 3.96
CA ALA A 174 20.40 2.21 2.76
C ALA A 174 19.05 1.47 2.68
N ALA A 175 18.49 1.08 3.83
CA ALA A 175 17.18 0.44 3.93
C ALA A 175 16.01 1.46 4.01
N GLN A 176 16.30 2.75 3.98
CA GLN A 176 15.33 3.85 4.12
C GLN A 176 14.48 3.74 5.40
N ALA A 177 15.08 3.23 6.46
CA ALA A 177 14.50 3.11 7.79
C ALA A 177 15.08 4.18 8.73
N ASP A 178 14.39 4.42 9.84
CA ASP A 178 14.86 5.31 10.87
C ASP A 178 15.78 4.57 11.88
N LEU A 179 15.51 3.26 12.07
CA LEU A 179 16.30 2.37 12.91
C LEU A 179 16.32 0.96 12.32
N VAL A 180 17.45 0.29 12.37
CA VAL A 180 17.59 -1.13 12.07
C VAL A 180 17.97 -1.90 13.33
N VAL A 181 17.37 -3.08 13.49
CA VAL A 181 17.53 -3.91 14.69
C VAL A 181 17.81 -5.36 14.29
N ASN A 182 18.86 -5.94 14.88
CA ASN A 182 19.05 -7.38 14.84
C ASN A 182 18.07 -8.04 15.82
N PRO A 183 17.36 -9.12 15.43
CA PRO A 183 16.42 -9.81 16.34
C PRO A 183 17.02 -10.21 17.68
N ALA A 184 18.31 -10.54 17.72
CA ALA A 184 19.03 -10.92 18.95
C ALA A 184 19.14 -9.77 19.97
N ASP A 185 19.07 -8.52 19.49
CA ASP A 185 19.19 -7.32 20.33
C ASP A 185 17.83 -6.71 20.72
N ALA A 186 16.72 -7.25 20.21
CA ALA A 186 15.38 -6.68 20.38
C ALA A 186 15.02 -6.37 21.84
N GLY A 187 15.46 -7.20 22.79
CA GLY A 187 15.18 -7.01 24.21
C GLY A 187 15.94 -5.83 24.87
N ARG A 188 16.87 -5.19 24.16
CA ARG A 188 17.70 -4.08 24.66
C ARG A 188 17.51 -2.79 23.88
N CYS A 189 16.50 -2.73 23.02
CA CYS A 189 16.31 -1.61 22.09
C CYS A 189 15.55 -0.40 22.67
N GLU A 190 14.99 -0.47 23.89
CA GLU A 190 14.21 0.64 24.46
C GLU A 190 14.95 1.99 24.41
N HIS A 191 16.18 2.01 24.94
CA HIS A 191 16.99 3.22 24.94
C HIS A 191 17.33 3.72 23.54
N LEU A 192 17.64 2.79 22.63
CA LEU A 192 17.93 3.11 21.21
C LEU A 192 16.73 3.72 20.51
N ILE A 193 15.56 3.14 20.67
CA ILE A 193 14.31 3.66 20.10
C ILE A 193 14.07 5.08 20.62
N ARG A 194 14.16 5.28 21.94
CA ARG A 194 13.96 6.59 22.57
C ARG A 194 14.94 7.63 22.04
N SER A 195 16.24 7.33 22.01
CA SER A 195 17.26 8.28 21.55
C SER A 195 17.13 8.63 20.08
N THR A 196 16.93 7.63 19.22
CA THR A 196 16.78 7.85 17.77
C THR A 196 15.50 8.62 17.44
N MET A 197 14.39 8.35 18.13
CA MET A 197 13.17 9.13 17.99
C MET A 197 13.38 10.60 18.43
N ALA A 198 14.10 10.83 19.52
CA ALA A 198 14.40 12.17 19.99
C ALA A 198 15.29 12.94 18.98
N GLU A 199 16.30 12.30 18.41
CA GLU A 199 17.15 12.88 17.36
C GLU A 199 16.33 13.21 16.11
N ARG A 200 15.49 12.29 15.65
CA ARG A 200 14.60 12.50 14.51
C ARG A 200 13.65 13.67 14.75
N LYS A 201 13.02 13.75 15.92
CA LYS A 201 12.14 14.86 16.29
C LYS A 201 12.88 16.20 16.22
N ARG A 202 14.09 16.25 16.72
CA ARG A 202 14.94 17.45 16.67
C ARG A 202 15.29 17.85 15.24
N LEU A 203 15.60 16.88 14.38
CA LEU A 203 15.92 17.10 12.97
C LEU A 203 14.72 17.67 12.18
N TYR A 204 13.51 17.15 12.42
CA TYR A 204 12.32 17.58 11.71
C TYR A 204 11.59 18.77 12.34
N GLN A 205 11.95 19.18 13.55
CA GLN A 205 11.27 20.27 14.26
C GLN A 205 11.17 21.57 13.42
N PRO A 206 12.23 22.04 12.72
CA PRO A 206 12.14 23.26 11.92
C PRO A 206 11.12 23.15 10.79
N LEU A 207 10.98 21.97 10.18
CA LEU A 207 9.99 21.72 9.14
C LEU A 207 8.56 21.76 9.70
N VAL A 208 8.33 21.15 10.85
CA VAL A 208 7.03 21.15 11.54
C VAL A 208 6.63 22.59 11.93
N ASP A 209 7.57 23.36 12.43
CA ASP A 209 7.34 24.76 12.85
C ASP A 209 7.05 25.67 11.63
N ALA A 210 7.77 25.46 10.52
CA ALA A 210 7.50 26.18 9.27
C ALA A 210 6.11 25.89 8.73
N ARG A 211 5.71 24.61 8.74
CA ARG A 211 4.38 24.19 8.28
C ARG A 211 3.25 24.79 9.12
N ARG A 212 3.38 24.77 10.45
CA ARG A 212 2.39 25.38 11.34
C ARG A 212 2.19 26.88 11.09
N ARG A 213 3.26 27.61 10.75
CA ARG A 213 3.15 29.03 10.39
C ARG A 213 2.34 29.25 9.12
N ILE A 214 2.58 28.42 8.10
CA ILE A 214 1.84 28.50 6.83
C ILE A 214 0.36 28.14 7.01
N GLU A 215 0.05 27.18 7.87
CA GLU A 215 -1.34 26.74 8.13
C GLU A 215 -2.11 27.73 9.04
N SER A 216 -1.42 28.66 9.70
CA SER A 216 -2.01 29.69 10.58
C SER A 216 -2.23 31.06 9.91
N GLU A 217 -1.76 31.23 8.68
CA GLU A 217 -1.99 32.42 7.82
C GLU A 217 -3.19 32.19 6.88
#